data_5a22a0316808cb365d5fdf2673e4b0e4
#
_entry.id   5a22a0316808cb365d5fdf2673e4b0e4
#
_cell.length_a   1.000
_cell.length_b   1.000
_cell.length_c   1.000
_cell.angle_alpha   90.00
_cell.angle_beta   90.00
_cell.angle_gamma   90.00
#
_symmetry.space_group_name_H-M   'P 1'
#
loop_
_entity.id
_entity.type
_entity.pdbx_description
1 polymer ?
#
loop_
_entity_poly.entity_id
_entity_poly.type
_entity_poly.pdbx_seq_one_letter_code
_entity_poly.pdbx_strand_id
1 'polypeptide(L)'
;MTKIIEKSIIIHNVPSEKISVEENTVTIDFDDIYERRHKIQFTPYQAIKITTADCFRKDVLLTDETLASGRYQRYILEIENSQWTDQLKRALKEIDENASFMEHARHFVLDLGDEIVEIAAS
;
A
#
# COMPACT_ATOMS: atom_id res chain seq x y z
N MET A 1 -4.32 7.62 10.51
CA MET A 1 -4.61 6.30 11.08
C MET A 1 -4.53 5.23 9.99
N THR A 2 -4.14 4.04 10.35
CA THR A 2 -3.95 2.94 9.39
C THR A 2 -5.04 1.90 9.60
N LYS A 3 -5.66 1.43 8.52
CA LYS A 3 -6.72 0.43 8.60
C LYS A 3 -6.44 -0.76 7.69
N ILE A 4 -7.04 -1.90 8.03
CA ILE A 4 -6.93 -3.14 7.27
C ILE A 4 -7.98 -3.13 6.16
N ILE A 5 -7.56 -3.40 4.92
CA ILE A 5 -8.46 -3.47 3.77
C ILE A 5 -9.21 -4.81 3.75
N GLU A 6 -8.50 -5.91 3.98
CA GLU A 6 -9.08 -7.25 3.92
C GLU A 6 -8.45 -8.15 4.98
N LYS A 7 -9.23 -8.51 6.00
CA LYS A 7 -8.72 -9.27 7.14
C LYS A 7 -8.46 -10.75 6.83
N SER A 8 -9.03 -11.27 5.77
CA SER A 8 -8.85 -12.67 5.39
C SER A 8 -7.53 -12.94 4.67
N ILE A 9 -6.81 -11.90 4.25
CA ILE A 9 -5.56 -12.02 3.51
C ILE A 9 -4.43 -11.51 4.39
N ILE A 10 -3.51 -12.41 4.77
CA ILE A 10 -2.30 -12.08 5.52
C ILE A 10 -1.12 -12.50 4.66
N ILE A 11 -0.26 -11.53 4.34
CA ILE A 11 0.88 -11.74 3.45
C ILE A 11 1.92 -12.62 4.14
N HIS A 12 2.38 -13.66 3.45
CA HIS A 12 3.39 -14.57 3.97
C HIS A 12 4.77 -13.92 3.94
N ASN A 13 5.63 -14.32 4.88
CA ASN A 13 6.96 -13.73 5.08
C ASN A 13 8.04 -14.41 4.23
N VAL A 14 7.70 -15.19 3.23
CA VAL A 14 8.70 -15.77 2.33
C VAL A 14 8.82 -14.95 1.06
N PRO A 15 10.03 -14.86 0.47
CA PRO A 15 10.25 -14.05 -0.74
C PRO A 15 9.68 -14.72 -1.98
N SER A 16 8.36 -14.60 -2.16
CA SER A 16 7.64 -15.09 -3.34
C SER A 16 6.94 -13.96 -4.08
N GLU A 17 7.13 -12.74 -3.62
CA GLU A 17 6.48 -11.56 -4.18
C GLU A 17 7.07 -11.17 -5.53
N LYS A 18 6.20 -10.64 -6.39
CA LYS A 18 6.58 -10.05 -7.66
C LYS A 18 5.82 -8.75 -7.83
N ILE A 19 6.57 -7.69 -8.13
CA ILE A 19 6.00 -6.37 -8.38
C ILE A 19 6.26 -6.04 -9.83
N SER A 20 5.19 -5.69 -10.57
CA SER A 20 5.34 -5.24 -11.94
C SER A 20 4.53 -3.97 -12.16
N VAL A 21 5.09 -3.08 -12.99
CA VAL A 21 4.44 -1.83 -13.36
C VAL A 21 4.39 -1.79 -14.87
N GLU A 22 3.19 -1.80 -15.44
CA GLU A 22 2.99 -1.72 -16.87
C GLU A 22 1.91 -0.69 -17.16
N GLU A 23 2.23 0.26 -18.04
CA GLU A 23 1.32 1.34 -18.39
C GLU A 23 0.85 2.06 -17.13
N ASN A 24 -0.46 2.01 -16.84
CA ASN A 24 -1.04 2.68 -15.68
C ASN A 24 -1.41 1.72 -14.55
N THR A 25 -0.85 0.50 -14.57
CA THR A 25 -1.22 -0.57 -13.63
C THR A 25 -0.02 -1.06 -12.85
N VAL A 26 -0.17 -1.13 -11.53
CA VAL A 26 0.76 -1.82 -10.64
C VAL A 26 0.15 -3.16 -10.29
N THR A 27 0.90 -4.24 -10.50
CA THR A 27 0.47 -5.60 -10.13
C THR A 27 1.42 -6.15 -9.08
N ILE A 28 0.86 -6.68 -8.00
CA ILE A 28 1.63 -7.31 -6.93
C ILE A 28 1.14 -8.73 -6.74
N ASP A 29 2.03 -9.69 -6.96
CA ASP A 29 1.78 -11.12 -6.70
C ASP A 29 2.48 -11.51 -5.41
N PHE A 30 1.78 -12.26 -4.57
CA PHE A 30 2.34 -12.74 -3.30
C PHE A 30 1.57 -13.97 -2.83
N ASP A 31 2.17 -14.71 -1.89
CA ASP A 31 1.49 -15.82 -1.22
C ASP A 31 1.00 -15.35 0.15
N ASP A 32 -0.18 -15.84 0.57
CA ASP A 32 -0.67 -15.61 1.92
C ASP A 32 -0.12 -16.68 2.88
N ILE A 33 -0.43 -16.57 4.18
CA ILE A 33 0.07 -17.50 5.20
C ILE A 33 -0.47 -18.93 5.02
N TYR A 34 -1.47 -19.13 4.18
CA TYR A 34 -2.01 -20.46 3.83
C TYR A 34 -1.48 -20.96 2.50
N GLU A 35 -0.43 -20.33 1.97
CA GLU A 35 0.22 -20.68 0.70
C GLU A 35 -0.68 -20.49 -0.52
N ARG A 36 -1.71 -19.64 -0.41
CA ARG A 36 -2.56 -19.27 -1.55
C ARG A 36 -1.94 -18.10 -2.28
N ARG A 37 -1.90 -18.21 -3.61
CA ARG A 37 -1.35 -17.13 -4.46
C ARG A 37 -2.38 -16.03 -4.70
N HIS A 38 -1.98 -14.79 -4.51
CA HIS A 38 -2.81 -13.63 -4.75
C HIS A 38 -2.17 -12.72 -5.78
N LYS A 39 -3.02 -12.07 -6.57
CA LYS A 39 -2.62 -11.02 -7.49
C LYS A 39 -3.49 -9.81 -7.20
N ILE A 40 -2.86 -8.69 -6.87
CA ILE A 40 -3.56 -7.44 -6.59
C ILE A 40 -3.13 -6.43 -7.62
N GLN A 41 -4.08 -5.70 -8.19
CA GLN A 41 -3.83 -4.67 -9.18
C GLN A 41 -4.37 -3.33 -8.73
N PHE A 42 -3.59 -2.29 -9.00
CA PHE A 42 -3.98 -0.90 -8.77
C PHE A 42 -3.97 -0.21 -10.12
N THR A 43 -5.14 0.19 -10.60
CA THR A 43 -5.29 0.78 -11.93
C THR A 43 -6.41 1.83 -11.94
N PRO A 44 -6.17 3.07 -12.34
CA PRO A 44 -4.84 3.63 -12.55
C PRO A 44 -4.13 3.89 -11.23
N TYR A 45 -2.82 3.77 -11.21
CA TYR A 45 -2.02 4.23 -10.08
C TYR A 45 -1.48 5.63 -10.38
N GLN A 46 -1.20 6.40 -9.33
CA GLN A 46 -0.68 7.75 -9.46
C GLN A 46 0.79 7.82 -9.05
N ALA A 47 1.17 7.05 -8.06
CA ALA A 47 2.55 6.99 -7.61
C ALA A 47 2.80 5.66 -6.88
N ILE A 48 4.05 5.23 -6.90
CA ILE A 48 4.49 4.04 -6.17
C ILE A 48 5.82 4.35 -5.50
N LYS A 49 5.97 3.88 -4.26
CA LYS A 49 7.24 3.90 -3.53
C LYS A 49 7.57 2.48 -3.07
N ILE A 50 8.81 2.07 -3.27
CA ILE A 50 9.32 0.80 -2.77
C ILE A 50 10.48 1.12 -1.85
N THR A 51 10.36 0.76 -0.59
CA THR A 51 11.35 1.04 0.44
C THR A 51 11.79 -0.27 1.05
N THR A 52 13.10 -0.48 1.23
CA THR A 52 13.56 -1.66 1.95
C THR A 52 13.07 -1.59 3.39
N ALA A 53 12.79 -2.75 3.98
CA ALA A 53 12.27 -2.83 5.34
C ALA A 53 13.19 -2.13 6.35
N ASP A 54 14.50 -2.16 6.11
CA ASP A 54 15.48 -1.53 6.98
C ASP A 54 15.34 0.00 7.06
N CYS A 55 14.77 0.61 6.02
CA CYS A 55 14.64 2.07 5.92
C CYS A 55 13.21 2.54 6.17
N PHE A 56 12.31 1.66 6.60
CA PHE A 56 10.90 1.99 6.78
C PHE A 56 10.50 1.98 8.25
N ARG A 57 9.82 3.03 8.68
CA ARG A 57 9.31 3.14 10.06
C ARG A 57 8.01 2.35 10.17
N LYS A 58 8.07 1.16 10.76
CA LYS A 58 6.91 0.27 10.84
C LYS A 58 5.86 0.70 11.85
N ASP A 59 6.13 1.69 12.68
CA ASP A 59 5.13 2.22 13.61
C ASP A 59 3.93 2.82 12.87
N VAL A 60 4.11 3.30 11.64
CA VAL A 60 3.01 3.82 10.82
C VAL A 60 2.08 2.70 10.31
N LEU A 61 2.49 1.44 10.42
CA LEU A 61 1.70 0.29 9.99
C LEU A 61 0.84 -0.31 11.12
N LEU A 62 0.90 0.27 12.32
CA LEU A 62 0.13 -0.24 13.45
C LEU A 62 -1.35 0.08 13.28
N THR A 63 -2.18 -0.94 13.45
CA THR A 63 -3.63 -0.84 13.38
C THR A 63 -4.22 -1.09 14.77
N ASP A 64 -5.50 -0.77 14.95
CA ASP A 64 -6.19 -1.05 16.21
C ASP A 64 -6.15 -2.55 16.52
N GLU A 65 -6.28 -3.40 15.52
CA GLU A 65 -6.21 -4.86 15.67
C GLU A 65 -4.84 -5.30 16.18
N THR A 66 -3.77 -4.71 15.63
CA THR A 66 -2.40 -5.02 16.07
C THR A 66 -2.17 -4.57 17.51
N LEU A 67 -2.63 -3.37 17.85
CA LEU A 67 -2.50 -2.86 19.22
C LEU A 67 -3.30 -3.69 20.22
N ALA A 68 -4.49 -4.14 19.84
CA ALA A 68 -5.35 -4.94 20.70
C ALA A 68 -4.80 -6.35 20.90
N SER A 69 -4.27 -6.99 19.86
CA SER A 69 -3.80 -8.37 19.90
C SER A 69 -2.34 -8.49 20.35
N GLY A 70 -1.55 -7.45 20.24
CA GLY A 70 -0.12 -7.48 20.46
C GLY A 70 0.65 -8.25 19.38
N ARG A 71 0.01 -8.59 18.27
CA ARG A 71 0.61 -9.35 17.17
C ARG A 71 0.57 -8.57 15.88
N TYR A 72 1.74 -8.34 15.28
CA TYR A 72 1.85 -7.72 13.98
C TYR A 72 1.62 -8.77 12.89
N GLN A 73 0.64 -8.50 12.03
CA GLN A 73 0.34 -9.33 10.85
C GLN A 73 0.44 -8.46 9.61
N ARG A 74 0.88 -9.05 8.50
CA ARG A 74 1.05 -8.32 7.23
C ARG A 74 -0.24 -8.31 6.44
N TYR A 75 -1.14 -7.41 6.82
CA TYR A 75 -2.36 -7.17 6.06
C TYR A 75 -2.10 -6.19 4.91
N ILE A 76 -3.04 -6.13 3.98
CA ILE A 76 -3.09 -5.04 3.01
C ILE A 76 -3.68 -3.85 3.74
N LEU A 77 -2.95 -2.74 3.79
CA LEU A 77 -3.29 -1.61 4.64
C LEU A 77 -3.61 -0.37 3.82
N GLU A 78 -4.39 0.52 4.42
CA GLU A 78 -4.61 1.88 3.92
C GLU A 78 -4.26 2.87 5.01
N ILE A 79 -3.46 3.89 4.65
CA ILE A 79 -3.17 5.01 5.55
C ILE A 79 -4.19 6.10 5.25
N GLU A 80 -5.05 6.39 6.23
CA GLU A 80 -6.05 7.44 6.12
C GLU A 80 -5.42 8.81 6.43
N ASN A 81 -5.93 9.85 5.80
CA ASN A 81 -5.43 11.22 5.94
C ASN A 81 -3.93 11.31 5.61
N SER A 82 -3.55 10.70 4.52
CA SER A 82 -2.16 10.57 4.10
C SER A 82 -1.57 11.91 3.66
N GLN A 83 -0.44 12.30 4.26
CA GLN A 83 0.30 13.48 3.83
C GLN A 83 0.87 13.30 2.42
N TRP A 84 1.26 12.09 2.06
CA TRP A 84 1.80 11.80 0.74
C TRP A 84 0.75 12.02 -0.35
N THR A 85 -0.47 11.51 -0.18
CA THR A 85 -1.52 11.76 -1.17
C THR A 85 -1.89 13.24 -1.24
N ASP A 86 -1.84 13.95 -0.11
CA ASP A 86 -2.07 15.40 -0.10
C ASP A 86 -0.99 16.14 -0.88
N GLN A 87 0.27 15.73 -0.77
CA GLN A 87 1.37 16.30 -1.54
C GLN A 87 1.18 16.07 -3.04
N LEU A 88 0.75 14.87 -3.42
CA LEU A 88 0.48 14.53 -4.83
C LEU A 88 -0.67 15.36 -5.38
N LYS A 89 -1.72 15.55 -4.60
CA LYS A 89 -2.87 16.38 -4.99
C LYS A 89 -2.44 17.84 -5.21
N ARG A 90 -1.62 18.37 -4.31
CA ARG A 90 -1.12 19.75 -4.45
C ARG A 90 -0.24 19.90 -5.69
N ALA A 91 0.64 18.93 -5.94
CA ALA A 91 1.48 18.95 -7.14
C ALA A 91 0.63 18.95 -8.41
N LEU A 92 -0.42 18.13 -8.44
CA LEU A 92 -1.33 18.08 -9.59
C LEU A 92 -2.02 19.42 -9.81
N LYS A 93 -2.52 20.05 -8.74
CA LYS A 93 -3.23 21.33 -8.83
C LYS A 93 -2.30 22.47 -9.30
N GLU A 94 -1.02 22.41 -8.99
CA GLU A 94 -0.04 23.39 -9.48
C GLU A 94 0.16 23.25 -10.99
N ILE A 95 0.05 22.04 -11.53
CA ILE A 95 0.22 21.77 -12.96
C ILE A 95 -1.09 22.02 -13.71
N ASP A 96 -2.21 21.60 -13.14
CA ASP A 96 -3.54 21.73 -13.75
C ASP A 96 -4.57 21.95 -12.65
N GLU A 97 -4.94 23.19 -12.42
CA GLU A 97 -5.86 23.56 -11.31
C GLU A 97 -7.25 22.97 -11.47
N ASN A 98 -7.63 22.54 -12.68
CA ASN A 98 -8.94 21.96 -12.94
C ASN A 98 -8.96 20.43 -12.84
N ALA A 99 -7.80 19.80 -12.65
CA ALA A 99 -7.73 18.35 -12.54
C ALA A 99 -8.30 17.88 -11.22
N SER A 100 -9.10 16.85 -11.25
CA SER A 100 -9.78 16.31 -10.05
C SER A 100 -9.58 14.81 -9.86
N PHE A 101 -8.81 14.13 -10.71
CA PHE A 101 -8.70 12.68 -10.66
C PHE A 101 -7.97 12.16 -9.41
N MET A 102 -7.27 13.02 -8.67
CA MET A 102 -6.61 12.66 -7.42
C MET A 102 -7.47 12.87 -6.17
N GLU A 103 -8.69 13.41 -6.30
CA GLU A 103 -9.50 13.77 -5.14
C GLU A 103 -9.87 12.58 -4.27
N HIS A 104 -10.01 11.39 -4.87
CA HIS A 104 -10.33 10.16 -4.16
C HIS A 104 -9.14 9.22 -4.05
N ALA A 105 -7.92 9.74 -4.25
CA ALA A 105 -6.73 8.93 -4.15
C ALA A 105 -6.54 8.41 -2.73
N ARG A 106 -6.14 7.13 -2.64
CA ARG A 106 -5.95 6.41 -1.39
C ARG A 106 -4.49 5.95 -1.31
N HIS A 107 -4.00 5.84 -0.10
CA HIS A 107 -2.63 5.43 0.18
C HIS A 107 -2.63 3.99 0.68
N PHE A 108 -2.30 3.04 -0.19
CA PHE A 108 -2.22 1.63 0.14
C PHE A 108 -0.80 1.26 0.53
N VAL A 109 -0.66 0.33 1.46
CA VAL A 109 0.64 -0.16 1.92
C VAL A 109 0.60 -1.68 2.02
N LEU A 110 1.63 -2.33 1.45
CA LEU A 110 1.84 -3.76 1.57
C LEU A 110 3.24 -4.01 2.13
N ASP A 111 3.30 -4.70 3.26
CA ASP A 111 4.56 -5.16 3.84
C ASP A 111 4.85 -6.55 3.26
N LEU A 112 5.82 -6.62 2.33
CA LEU A 112 6.18 -7.86 1.66
C LEU A 112 7.37 -8.56 2.35
N GLY A 113 7.76 -8.09 3.52
CA GLY A 113 8.88 -8.66 4.29
C GLY A 113 10.16 -7.87 4.10
N ASP A 114 10.82 -8.06 2.97
CA ASP A 114 12.06 -7.35 2.66
C ASP A 114 11.83 -5.94 2.14
N GLU A 115 10.66 -5.70 1.57
CA GLU A 115 10.30 -4.41 0.99
C GLU A 115 8.90 -4.00 1.42
N ILE A 116 8.73 -2.69 1.59
CA ILE A 116 7.42 -2.08 1.85
C ILE A 116 7.02 -1.35 0.58
N VAL A 117 5.86 -1.68 0.05
CA VAL A 117 5.32 -1.05 -1.16
C VAL A 117 4.20 -0.11 -0.77
N GLU A 118 4.29 1.14 -1.22
CA GLU A 118 3.23 2.13 -1.01
C GLU A 118 2.72 2.58 -2.36
N ILE A 119 1.40 2.61 -2.50
CA ILE A 119 0.75 2.95 -3.77
C ILE A 119 -0.31 4.00 -3.52
N ALA A 120 -0.25 5.08 -4.30
CA ALA A 120 -1.32 6.06 -4.36
C ALA A 120 -2.17 5.75 -5.59
N ALA A 121 -3.44 5.44 -5.38
CA ALA A 121 -4.37 5.10 -6.45
C ALA A 121 -5.79 5.53 -6.06
N SER A 122 -6.60 5.81 -7.04
CA SER A 122 -8.00 6.17 -6.80
C SER A 122 -8.92 4.95 -6.79
#